data_db9d09b2f5bb21895952beee41ef3b21
#
_entry.id   db9d09b2f5bb21895952beee41ef3b21
#
_cell.length_a   1.000
_cell.length_b   1.000
_cell.length_c   1.000
_cell.angle_alpha   90.00
_cell.angle_beta   90.00
_cell.angle_gamma   90.00
#
_symmetry.space_group_name_H-M   'P 1'
#
loop_
_entity.id
_entity.type
_entity.pdbx_description
1 polymer ?
#
loop_
_entity_poly.entity_id
_entity_poly.type
_entity_poly.pdbx_seq_one_letter_code
_entity_poly.pdbx_strand_id
1 'polypeptide(L)'
;AAARAGVTGAAIDAASRKVIEDAGYGPYFGHSFGHSLGIDIHEAPNAAPSNDKPIPENAVVSAEPGIYLPGKFGVRIEDVMVLRKDGAEVITKAPKELIVL
;
A
#
# COMPACT_ATOMS: atom_id res chain seq x y z
N ALA A 1 -8.48 0.81 7.15
CA ALA A 1 -8.58 1.09 8.59
C ALA A 1 -7.25 1.59 9.15
N ALA A 2 -6.13 0.94 8.83
CA ALA A 2 -4.81 1.37 9.32
C ALA A 2 -4.28 2.64 8.63
N ALA A 3 -4.66 2.87 7.38
CA ALA A 3 -4.18 3.99 6.60
C ALA A 3 -5.03 5.24 6.87
N ARG A 4 -4.41 6.24 7.50
CA ARG A 4 -4.98 7.55 7.77
C ARG A 4 -3.89 8.58 7.99
N ALA A 5 -4.24 9.85 7.90
CA ALA A 5 -3.30 10.93 8.18
C ALA A 5 -2.78 10.84 9.62
N GLY A 6 -1.52 11.20 9.82
CA GLY A 6 -0.86 11.16 11.12
C GLY A 6 -0.23 9.81 11.48
N VAL A 7 -0.52 8.76 10.74
CA VAL A 7 0.11 7.44 10.89
C VAL A 7 1.41 7.42 10.07
N THR A 8 2.44 6.77 10.58
CA THR A 8 3.72 6.69 9.87
C THR A 8 3.61 5.78 8.64
N GLY A 9 4.45 6.05 7.64
CA GLY A 9 4.53 5.18 6.47
C GLY A 9 4.88 3.73 6.84
N ALA A 10 5.77 3.57 7.82
CA ALA A 10 6.15 2.25 8.34
C ALA A 10 4.96 1.50 8.96
N ALA A 11 4.10 2.19 9.70
CA ALA A 11 2.94 1.56 10.34
C ALA A 11 1.89 1.13 9.29
N ILE A 12 1.70 1.92 8.24
CA ILE A 12 0.80 1.56 7.14
C ILE A 12 1.33 0.33 6.38
N ASP A 13 2.61 0.33 6.05
CA ASP A 13 3.26 -0.84 5.41
C ASP A 13 3.14 -2.08 6.31
N ALA A 14 3.46 -1.95 7.60
CA ALA A 14 3.43 -3.07 8.53
C ALA A 14 2.06 -3.73 8.65
N ALA A 15 0.98 -2.96 8.58
CA ALA A 15 -0.38 -3.49 8.64
C ALA A 15 -0.68 -4.45 7.48
N SER A 16 -0.26 -4.10 6.27
CA SER A 16 -0.42 -4.94 5.09
C SER A 16 0.56 -6.12 5.11
N ARG A 17 1.81 -5.84 5.44
CA ARG A 17 2.87 -6.85 5.47
C ARG A 17 2.54 -7.97 6.45
N LYS A 18 2.00 -7.63 7.61
CA LYS A 18 1.58 -8.62 8.60
C LYS A 18 0.53 -9.59 8.05
N VAL A 19 -0.45 -9.12 7.30
CA VAL A 19 -1.47 -9.97 6.68
C VAL A 19 -0.80 -10.99 5.74
N ILE A 20 0.15 -10.53 4.94
CA ILE A 20 0.87 -11.38 3.98
C ILE A 20 1.79 -12.37 4.71
N GLU A 21 2.48 -11.93 5.77
CA GLU A 21 3.32 -12.77 6.61
C GLU A 21 2.52 -13.85 7.31
N ASP A 22 1.37 -13.48 7.91
CA ASP A 22 0.48 -14.42 8.60
C ASP A 22 -0.07 -15.50 7.66
N ALA A 23 -0.19 -15.19 6.37
CA ALA A 23 -0.58 -16.15 5.33
C ALA A 23 0.58 -17.01 4.81
N GLY A 24 1.82 -16.75 5.26
CA GLY A 24 3.01 -17.52 4.88
C GLY A 24 3.76 -16.99 3.66
N TYR A 25 3.44 -15.80 3.19
CA TYR A 25 4.04 -15.23 1.96
C TYR A 25 4.94 -14.01 2.23
N GLY A 26 5.30 -13.74 3.47
CA GLY A 26 6.12 -12.58 3.84
C GLY A 26 7.37 -12.36 2.98
N PRO A 27 8.22 -13.38 2.77
CA PRO A 27 9.44 -13.23 1.97
C PRO A 27 9.19 -12.84 0.50
N TYR A 28 7.97 -13.03 0.01
CA TYR A 28 7.59 -12.76 -1.38
C TYR A 28 6.99 -11.36 -1.59
N PHE A 29 6.80 -10.60 -0.52
CA PHE A 29 6.42 -9.19 -0.59
C PHE A 29 7.69 -8.34 -0.61
N GLY A 30 8.27 -8.18 -1.78
CA GLY A 30 9.62 -7.63 -1.96
C GLY A 30 9.70 -6.11 -2.10
N HIS A 31 8.60 -5.36 -1.96
CA HIS A 31 8.60 -3.90 -2.09
C HIS A 31 7.74 -3.24 -1.00
N SER A 32 7.71 -1.92 -0.97
CA SER A 32 6.91 -1.14 -0.04
C SER A 32 5.43 -1.22 -0.37
N PHE A 33 4.58 -0.91 0.62
CA PHE A 33 3.12 -0.84 0.46
C PHE A 33 2.70 0.18 -0.58
N GLY A 34 3.34 1.35 -0.62
CA GLY A 34 3.00 2.36 -1.60
C GLY A 34 3.84 3.62 -1.51
N HIS A 35 3.49 4.58 -2.36
CA HIS A 35 4.20 5.85 -2.51
C HIS A 35 3.21 6.97 -2.84
N SER A 36 3.62 8.21 -2.61
CA SER A 36 2.85 9.35 -3.08
C SER A 36 2.95 9.50 -4.60
N LEU A 37 1.92 10.11 -5.14
CA LEU A 37 1.76 10.34 -6.58
C LEU A 37 1.69 11.84 -6.85
N GLY A 38 2.34 12.28 -7.91
CA GLY A 38 2.34 13.65 -8.35
C GLY A 38 2.87 13.77 -9.77
N ILE A 39 3.58 14.85 -10.06
CA ILE A 39 4.25 15.04 -11.35
C ILE A 39 5.26 13.91 -11.59
N ASP A 40 6.02 13.56 -10.55
CA ASP A 40 6.84 12.36 -10.56
C ASP A 40 5.99 11.17 -10.12
N ILE A 41 6.17 10.03 -10.77
CA ILE A 41 5.41 8.82 -10.46
C ILE A 41 5.65 8.33 -9.03
N HIS A 42 6.85 8.55 -8.49
CA HIS A 42 7.19 8.22 -7.12
C HIS A 42 7.62 9.48 -6.39
N GLU A 43 6.80 9.94 -5.47
CA GLU A 43 7.06 11.11 -4.63
C GLU A 43 6.99 10.77 -3.15
N ALA A 44 7.64 11.58 -2.32
CA ALA A 44 7.46 11.52 -0.88
C ALA A 44 6.15 12.22 -0.48
N PRO A 45 5.49 11.82 0.65
CA PRO A 45 5.90 10.74 1.55
C PRO A 45 5.54 9.36 1.00
N ASN A 46 6.20 8.31 1.50
CA ASN A 46 5.91 6.94 1.09
C ASN A 46 5.38 6.09 2.26
N ALA A 47 4.68 5.01 1.92
CA ALA A 47 4.24 3.99 2.87
C ALA A 47 5.22 2.81 2.76
N ALA A 48 6.34 2.95 3.44
CA ALA A 48 7.47 2.01 3.39
C ALA A 48 7.98 1.70 4.80
N PRO A 49 8.59 0.53 5.02
CA PRO A 49 9.15 0.18 6.33
C PRO A 49 10.15 1.21 6.87
N SER A 50 10.84 1.91 5.98
CA SER A 50 11.85 2.90 6.35
C SER A 50 11.29 4.28 6.69
N ASN A 51 9.99 4.53 6.47
CA ASN A 51 9.40 5.84 6.72
C ASN A 51 8.75 5.90 8.10
N ASP A 52 9.50 6.41 9.08
CA ASP A 52 9.06 6.59 10.46
C ASP A 52 8.33 7.93 10.69
N LYS A 53 8.09 8.71 9.65
CA LYS A 53 7.41 10.01 9.74
C LYS A 53 5.93 9.87 9.48
N PRO A 54 5.09 10.66 10.20
CA PRO A 54 3.67 10.71 9.93
C PRO A 54 3.38 11.23 8.52
N ILE A 55 2.44 10.60 7.85
CA ILE A 55 1.99 11.06 6.53
C ILE A 55 0.92 12.13 6.74
N PRO A 56 1.05 13.29 6.07
CA PRO A 56 0.12 14.40 6.28
C PRO A 56 -1.27 14.12 5.72
N GLU A 57 -2.25 14.86 6.24
CA GLU A 57 -3.61 14.86 5.71
C GLU A 57 -3.62 15.34 4.25
N ASN A 58 -4.50 14.75 3.45
CA ASN A 58 -4.67 14.99 2.01
C ASN A 58 -3.53 14.47 1.12
N ALA A 59 -2.56 13.74 1.68
CA ALA A 59 -1.58 13.04 0.86
C ALA A 59 -2.27 12.00 -0.03
N VAL A 60 -1.89 11.96 -1.29
CA VAL A 60 -2.35 10.96 -2.27
C VAL A 60 -1.30 9.87 -2.37
N VAL A 61 -1.66 8.66 -1.98
CA VAL A 61 -0.72 7.54 -1.82
C VAL A 61 -1.26 6.31 -2.51
N SER A 62 -0.39 5.56 -3.18
CA SER A 62 -0.76 4.24 -3.71
C SER A 62 -0.84 3.21 -2.58
N ALA A 63 -1.68 2.21 -2.78
CA ALA A 63 -1.79 1.04 -1.93
C ALA A 63 -1.64 -0.17 -2.84
N GLU A 64 -0.44 -0.77 -2.87
CA GLU A 64 -0.10 -1.75 -3.90
C GLU A 64 0.63 -2.98 -3.36
N PRO A 65 0.12 -3.62 -2.31
CA PRO A 65 0.75 -4.82 -1.81
C PRO A 65 0.75 -5.91 -2.88
N GLY A 66 1.84 -6.67 -2.92
CA GLY A 66 1.99 -7.74 -3.91
C GLY A 66 2.87 -8.86 -3.41
N ILE A 67 2.65 -10.03 -3.96
CA ILE A 67 3.49 -11.21 -3.74
C ILE A 67 3.94 -11.77 -5.08
N TYR A 68 5.19 -12.21 -5.13
CA TYR A 68 5.81 -12.67 -6.37
C TYR A 68 6.51 -14.00 -6.10
N LEU A 69 5.98 -15.08 -6.67
CA LEU A 69 6.49 -16.44 -6.51
C LEU A 69 7.44 -16.76 -7.66
N PRO A 70 8.76 -16.80 -7.44
CA PRO A 70 9.74 -17.01 -8.51
C PRO A 70 9.44 -18.29 -9.32
N GLY A 71 9.47 -18.17 -10.66
CA GLY A 71 9.21 -19.27 -11.57
C GLY A 71 7.76 -19.70 -11.68
N LYS A 72 6.84 -19.03 -10.99
CA LYS A 72 5.39 -19.32 -11.04
C LYS A 72 4.60 -18.14 -11.54
N PHE A 73 4.21 -17.25 -10.65
CA PHE A 73 3.44 -16.05 -10.98
C PHE A 73 3.57 -15.03 -9.86
N GLY A 74 3.02 -13.86 -10.07
CA GLY A 74 2.87 -12.83 -9.06
C GLY A 74 1.51 -12.19 -9.14
N VAL A 75 1.09 -11.55 -8.06
CA VAL A 75 -0.13 -10.75 -8.01
C VAL A 75 0.11 -9.48 -7.23
N ARG A 76 -0.39 -8.37 -7.75
CA ARG A 76 -0.43 -7.07 -7.10
C ARG A 76 -1.81 -6.48 -7.30
N ILE A 77 -2.40 -5.99 -6.21
CA ILE A 77 -3.67 -5.29 -6.26
C ILE A 77 -3.38 -3.86 -5.85
N GLU A 78 -3.73 -2.92 -6.71
CA GLU A 78 -3.34 -1.53 -6.55
C GLU A 78 -4.55 -0.61 -6.51
N ASP A 79 -4.56 0.25 -5.51
CA ASP A 79 -5.49 1.36 -5.38
C ASP A 79 -4.71 2.66 -5.19
N VAL A 80 -5.39 3.77 -5.49
CA VAL A 80 -4.94 5.11 -5.11
C VAL A 80 -5.88 5.63 -4.04
N MET A 81 -5.32 6.16 -2.97
CA MET A 81 -6.09 6.64 -1.83
C MET A 81 -5.64 8.03 -1.40
N VAL A 82 -6.59 8.80 -0.87
CA VAL A 82 -6.31 10.09 -0.22
C VAL A 82 -6.42 9.87 1.28
N LEU A 83 -5.38 10.23 2.03
CA LEU A 83 -5.38 10.06 3.48
C LEU A 83 -6.13 11.20 4.15
N ARG A 84 -7.14 10.84 4.95
CA ARG A 84 -7.94 11.75 5.75
C ARG A 84 -7.67 11.52 7.23
N LYS A 85 -8.19 12.40 8.09
CA LYS A 85 -8.06 12.27 9.55
C LYS A 85 -8.54 10.91 10.07
N ASP A 86 -9.67 10.42 9.55
CA ASP A 86 -10.35 9.24 10.09
C ASP A 86 -10.15 7.97 9.26
N GLY A 87 -9.41 8.05 8.16
CA GLY A 87 -9.19 6.89 7.30
C GLY A 87 -8.65 7.26 5.94
N ALA A 88 -8.81 6.37 4.98
CA ALA A 88 -8.39 6.54 3.60
C ALA A 88 -9.62 6.58 2.69
N GLU A 89 -9.65 7.56 1.79
CA GLU A 89 -10.62 7.61 0.70
C GLU A 89 -10.02 6.95 -0.54
N VAL A 90 -10.52 5.77 -0.89
CA VAL A 90 -10.05 5.04 -2.08
C VAL A 90 -10.75 5.62 -3.30
N ILE A 91 -9.97 6.20 -4.22
CA ILE A 91 -10.51 6.84 -5.40
C ILE A 91 -10.53 5.93 -6.64
N THR A 92 -9.82 4.83 -6.61
CA THR A 92 -9.87 3.79 -7.65
C THR A 92 -11.17 3.01 -7.53
N LYS A 93 -11.90 2.83 -8.63
CA LYS A 93 -13.24 2.21 -8.62
C LYS A 93 -13.27 0.81 -9.23
N ALA A 94 -12.16 0.32 -9.77
CA ALA A 94 -12.08 -1.02 -10.34
C ALA A 94 -12.40 -2.10 -9.30
N PRO A 95 -13.14 -3.16 -9.67
CA PRO A 95 -13.37 -4.30 -8.79
C PRO A 95 -12.07 -4.98 -8.39
N LYS A 96 -12.03 -5.52 -7.17
CA LYS A 96 -10.84 -6.22 -6.63
C LYS A 96 -11.03 -7.73 -6.58
N GLU A 97 -12.23 -8.22 -6.86
CA GLU A 97 -12.50 -9.65 -6.88
C GLU A 97 -11.79 -10.33 -8.04
N LEU A 98 -11.44 -11.59 -7.87
CA LEU A 98 -10.91 -12.42 -8.95
C LEU A 98 -11.99 -12.60 -10.02
N ILE A 99 -11.68 -12.16 -11.23
CA ILE A 99 -12.56 -12.33 -12.39
C ILE A 99 -11.96 -13.42 -13.26
N VAL A 100 -12.73 -14.48 -13.48
CA VAL A 100 -12.35 -15.59 -14.36
C VAL A 100 -13.08 -15.41 -15.67
N LEU A 101 -12.32 -15.26 -16.76
CA LEU A 101 -12.85 -15.03 -18.10
C LEU A 101 -13.24 -16.33 -18.79
#